data_aa1113f081b99b863f3e793e2a81a154
#
_entry.id   aa1113f081b99b863f3e793e2a81a154
#
_cell.length_a   1.000
_cell.length_b   1.000
_cell.length_c   1.000
_cell.angle_alpha   90.00
_cell.angle_beta   90.00
_cell.angle_gamma   90.00
#
_symmetry.space_group_name_H-M   'P 1'
#
loop_
_entity.id
_entity.type
_entity.pdbx_description
1 polymer ?
#
loop_
_entity_poly.entity_id
_entity_poly.type
_entity_poly.pdbx_seq_one_letter_code
_entity_poly.pdbx_strand_id
1 'polypeptide(L)'
;MKLAVFISGGGTTLHNLIQHRDDGHLDVDFKLVISSNPNAEGLKYAEQAKIAHQSVCRKDFSHAEAYRDAMFEPCRTAGIDYVLMGGFLQHVLIPEDFTHRVINIHPALIPSFCGKGYYGRRVHEAVLAYGATVSGCTVHFVDDQYDHGPILLQRVVPVEKNDTPEELAHRVFVAECEAYPEAVRLLETGRVRVDGRQVSW
;
A
#
# COMPACT_ATOMS: atom_id res chain seq x y z
N MET A 1 -9.85 12.00 -8.86
CA MET A 1 -9.04 12.04 -7.63
C MET A 1 -7.55 11.92 -8.00
N LYS A 2 -6.65 12.76 -7.42
CA LYS A 2 -5.21 12.75 -7.73
C LYS A 2 -4.45 11.87 -6.73
N LEU A 3 -3.66 10.94 -7.22
CA LEU A 3 -2.97 9.95 -6.40
C LEU A 3 -1.45 9.99 -6.59
N ALA A 4 -0.73 9.74 -5.48
CA ALA A 4 0.66 9.32 -5.53
C ALA A 4 0.77 7.85 -5.10
N VAL A 5 1.76 7.12 -5.63
CA VAL A 5 2.03 5.74 -5.23
C VAL A 5 3.46 5.62 -4.72
N PHE A 6 3.62 5.08 -3.52
CA PHE A 6 4.94 4.78 -2.93
C PHE A 6 5.26 3.31 -3.09
N ILE A 7 6.45 3.02 -3.59
CA ILE A 7 6.93 1.65 -3.88
C ILE A 7 8.37 1.45 -3.37
N SER A 8 8.80 0.19 -3.26
CA SER A 8 10.22 -0.15 -2.94
C SER A 8 10.81 -1.21 -3.86
N GLY A 9 9.99 -1.97 -4.60
CA GLY A 9 10.41 -3.15 -5.34
C GLY A 9 9.73 -3.33 -6.69
N GLY A 10 9.20 -4.53 -6.94
CA GLY A 10 8.66 -4.98 -8.23
C GLY A 10 7.48 -4.16 -8.79
N GLY A 11 6.72 -3.47 -7.92
CA GLY A 11 5.62 -2.59 -8.34
C GLY A 11 4.40 -3.31 -8.91
N THR A 12 4.19 -4.57 -8.58
CA THR A 12 3.03 -5.36 -9.07
C THR A 12 1.70 -4.72 -8.66
N THR A 13 1.62 -4.17 -7.45
CA THR A 13 0.45 -3.42 -6.97
C THR A 13 0.23 -2.14 -7.80
N LEU A 14 1.29 -1.37 -8.08
CA LEU A 14 1.21 -0.19 -8.95
C LEU A 14 0.72 -0.58 -10.36
N HIS A 15 1.28 -1.64 -10.93
CA HIS A 15 0.87 -2.15 -12.25
C HIS A 15 -0.62 -2.50 -12.29
N ASN A 16 -1.10 -3.25 -11.27
CA ASN A 16 -2.51 -3.59 -11.15
C ASN A 16 -3.43 -2.35 -11.07
N LEU A 17 -3.04 -1.35 -10.28
CA LEU A 17 -3.81 -0.10 -10.16
C LEU A 17 -3.83 0.69 -11.47
N ILE A 18 -2.72 0.74 -12.21
CA ILE A 18 -2.64 1.37 -13.53
C ILE A 18 -3.57 0.65 -14.51
N GLN A 19 -3.57 -0.68 -14.54
CA GLN A 19 -4.48 -1.47 -15.38
C GLN A 19 -5.95 -1.16 -15.07
N HIS A 20 -6.34 -1.14 -13.79
CA HIS A 20 -7.71 -0.78 -13.40
C HIS A 20 -8.12 0.63 -13.83
N ARG A 21 -7.21 1.59 -13.82
CA ARG A 21 -7.47 2.93 -14.37
C ARG A 21 -7.65 2.87 -15.89
N ASP A 22 -6.75 2.21 -16.59
CA ASP A 22 -6.74 2.16 -18.06
C ASP A 22 -7.96 1.39 -18.62
N ASP A 23 -8.45 0.41 -17.88
CA ASP A 23 -9.68 -0.34 -18.17
C ASP A 23 -10.97 0.42 -17.78
N GLY A 24 -10.84 1.62 -17.23
CA GLY A 24 -11.98 2.46 -16.81
C GLY A 24 -12.67 2.02 -15.52
N HIS A 25 -12.04 1.17 -14.72
CA HIS A 25 -12.57 0.71 -13.43
C HIS A 25 -12.23 1.67 -12.28
N LEU A 26 -11.30 2.61 -12.47
CA LEU A 26 -10.95 3.68 -11.54
C LEU A 26 -10.92 5.02 -12.27
N ASP A 27 -11.61 6.02 -11.73
CA ASP A 27 -11.57 7.41 -12.23
C ASP A 27 -10.54 8.23 -11.44
N VAL A 28 -9.28 7.85 -11.58
CA VAL A 28 -8.16 8.44 -10.85
C VAL A 28 -7.05 8.92 -11.76
N ASP A 29 -6.33 9.90 -11.28
CA ASP A 29 -5.17 10.46 -11.95
C ASP A 29 -3.90 10.18 -11.11
N PHE A 30 -3.12 9.20 -11.53
CA PHE A 30 -1.82 8.92 -10.92
C PHE A 30 -0.83 10.00 -11.34
N LYS A 31 -0.56 10.97 -10.47
CA LYS A 31 0.32 12.10 -10.72
C LYS A 31 1.77 11.82 -10.43
N LEU A 32 2.06 10.93 -9.48
CA LEU A 32 3.41 10.76 -8.97
C LEU A 32 3.64 9.33 -8.47
N VAL A 33 4.81 8.79 -8.78
CA VAL A 33 5.33 7.57 -8.15
C VAL A 33 6.64 7.91 -7.44
N ILE A 34 6.74 7.57 -6.15
CA ILE A 34 8.00 7.72 -5.40
C ILE A 34 8.49 6.35 -4.97
N SER A 35 9.73 6.04 -5.33
CA SER A 35 10.39 4.82 -4.89
C SER A 35 11.40 5.09 -3.78
N SER A 36 11.42 4.25 -2.75
CA SER A 36 12.50 4.25 -1.75
C SER A 36 13.79 3.61 -2.24
N ASN A 37 13.78 3.03 -3.45
CA ASN A 37 14.90 2.36 -4.08
C ASN A 37 15.02 2.81 -5.55
N PRO A 38 16.16 3.40 -5.96
CA PRO A 38 16.34 3.87 -7.35
C PRO A 38 16.36 2.73 -8.38
N ASN A 39 16.60 1.50 -7.92
CA ASN A 39 16.62 0.31 -8.77
C ASN A 39 15.31 -0.50 -8.70
N ALA A 40 14.23 0.09 -8.18
CA ALA A 40 12.93 -0.58 -8.11
C ALA A 40 12.39 -0.82 -9.53
N GLU A 41 12.08 -2.08 -9.84
CA GLU A 41 11.53 -2.45 -11.15
C GLU A 41 10.17 -1.77 -11.43
N GLY A 42 9.42 -1.48 -10.38
CA GLY A 42 8.13 -0.80 -10.47
C GLY A 42 8.20 0.60 -11.09
N LEU A 43 9.37 1.26 -11.11
CA LEU A 43 9.54 2.55 -11.79
C LEU A 43 9.32 2.45 -13.31
N LYS A 44 9.55 1.28 -13.92
CA LYS A 44 9.27 1.03 -15.33
C LYS A 44 7.79 1.17 -15.67
N TYR A 45 6.91 0.75 -14.74
CA TYR A 45 5.45 0.91 -14.95
C TYR A 45 5.03 2.37 -14.91
N ALA A 46 5.63 3.18 -14.03
CA ALA A 46 5.39 4.62 -14.00
C ALA A 46 5.85 5.30 -15.31
N GLU A 47 7.05 4.94 -15.81
CA GLU A 47 7.60 5.45 -17.07
C GLU A 47 6.69 5.08 -18.26
N GLN A 48 6.30 3.81 -18.38
CA GLN A 48 5.43 3.32 -19.45
C GLN A 48 4.06 4.01 -19.43
N ALA A 49 3.52 4.24 -18.26
CA ALA A 49 2.24 4.95 -18.06
C ALA A 49 2.39 6.48 -18.13
N LYS A 50 3.59 7.01 -18.39
CA LYS A 50 3.90 8.45 -18.44
C LYS A 50 3.56 9.20 -17.15
N ILE A 51 3.70 8.52 -16.02
CA ILE A 51 3.51 9.10 -14.68
C ILE A 51 4.85 9.69 -14.22
N ALA A 52 4.83 10.91 -13.68
CA ALA A 52 6.03 11.50 -13.09
C ALA A 52 6.54 10.59 -11.95
N HIS A 53 7.85 10.36 -11.93
CA HIS A 53 8.42 9.48 -10.91
C HIS A 53 9.80 9.91 -10.45
N GLN A 54 10.14 9.56 -9.22
CA GLN A 54 11.44 9.85 -8.62
C GLN A 54 11.80 8.82 -7.56
N SER A 55 13.05 8.87 -7.11
CA SER A 55 13.53 8.04 -5.99
C SER A 55 13.96 8.91 -4.82
N VAL A 56 13.55 8.51 -3.61
CA VAL A 56 13.89 9.16 -2.34
C VAL A 56 14.35 8.06 -1.38
N CYS A 57 15.67 7.92 -1.20
CA CYS A 57 16.24 6.84 -0.42
C CYS A 57 16.35 7.22 1.07
N ARG A 58 15.82 6.40 1.97
CA ARG A 58 15.87 6.67 3.44
C ARG A 58 17.30 6.90 3.96
N LYS A 59 18.28 6.20 3.42
CA LYS A 59 19.71 6.29 3.82
C LYS A 59 20.34 7.66 3.57
N ASP A 60 19.76 8.48 2.70
CA ASP A 60 20.29 9.78 2.31
C ASP A 60 19.86 10.88 3.32
N PHE A 61 19.10 10.52 4.35
CA PHE A 61 18.56 11.43 5.36
C PHE A 61 18.98 10.98 6.77
N SER A 62 19.52 11.90 7.55
CA SER A 62 19.95 11.67 8.94
C SER A 62 18.77 11.53 9.90
N HIS A 63 17.63 12.20 9.63
CA HIS A 63 16.46 12.26 10.50
C HIS A 63 15.20 11.78 9.79
N ALA A 64 14.25 11.24 10.55
CA ALA A 64 12.99 10.73 10.01
C ALA A 64 12.12 11.85 9.43
N GLU A 65 12.13 13.02 10.04
CA GLU A 65 11.38 14.20 9.61
C GLU A 65 11.87 14.72 8.26
N ALA A 66 13.18 14.77 8.02
CA ALA A 66 13.75 15.18 6.73
C ALA A 66 13.37 14.19 5.61
N TYR A 67 13.36 12.90 5.91
CA TYR A 67 12.90 11.88 4.97
C TYR A 67 11.41 12.01 4.68
N ARG A 68 10.59 12.18 5.72
CA ARG A 68 9.15 12.46 5.58
C ARG A 68 8.91 13.65 4.65
N ASP A 69 9.58 14.77 4.90
CA ASP A 69 9.38 15.99 4.12
C ASP A 69 9.79 15.79 2.66
N ALA A 70 10.90 15.11 2.39
CA ALA A 70 11.32 14.76 1.04
C ALA A 70 10.33 13.83 0.30
N MET A 71 9.62 12.95 1.03
CA MET A 71 8.58 12.10 0.46
C MET A 71 7.28 12.86 0.19
N PHE A 72 6.87 13.77 1.06
CA PHE A 72 5.55 14.40 0.99
C PHE A 72 5.54 15.78 0.31
N GLU A 73 6.66 16.52 0.25
CA GLU A 73 6.71 17.82 -0.47
C GLU A 73 6.37 17.71 -1.96
N PRO A 74 6.85 16.71 -2.70
CA PRO A 74 6.40 16.48 -4.07
C PRO A 74 4.90 16.19 -4.18
N CYS A 75 4.32 15.51 -3.17
CA CYS A 75 2.89 15.23 -3.12
C CYS A 75 2.07 16.52 -2.92
N ARG A 76 2.52 17.43 -2.06
CA ARG A 76 1.91 18.76 -1.88
C ARG A 76 1.95 19.58 -3.16
N THR A 77 3.12 19.65 -3.79
CA THR A 77 3.34 20.38 -5.06
C THR A 77 2.44 19.85 -6.18
N ALA A 78 2.24 18.53 -6.25
CA ALA A 78 1.37 17.90 -7.24
C ALA A 78 -0.14 17.96 -6.86
N GLY A 79 -0.48 18.46 -5.68
CA GLY A 79 -1.85 18.56 -5.17
C GLY A 79 -2.49 17.19 -5.00
N ILE A 80 -1.75 16.24 -4.41
CA ILE A 80 -2.20 14.85 -4.21
C ILE A 80 -3.33 14.78 -3.18
N ASP A 81 -4.39 14.06 -3.49
CA ASP A 81 -5.50 13.81 -2.58
C ASP A 81 -5.17 12.65 -1.63
N TYR A 82 -4.65 11.54 -2.15
CA TYR A 82 -4.26 10.36 -1.36
C TYR A 82 -2.92 9.78 -1.84
N VAL A 83 -2.18 9.21 -0.90
CA VAL A 83 -0.98 8.41 -1.15
C VAL A 83 -1.32 6.93 -0.96
N LEU A 84 -0.97 6.11 -1.94
CA LEU A 84 -1.13 4.66 -1.91
C LEU A 84 0.24 4.01 -1.69
N MET A 85 0.38 3.20 -0.65
CA MET A 85 1.58 2.39 -0.43
C MET A 85 1.36 0.99 -1.01
N GLY A 86 2.14 0.62 -2.01
CA GLY A 86 2.09 -0.68 -2.67
C GLY A 86 3.44 -1.37 -2.63
N GLY A 87 3.70 -2.22 -1.64
CA GLY A 87 5.01 -2.83 -1.42
C GLY A 87 6.07 -1.81 -1.03
N PHE A 88 5.69 -0.79 -0.26
CA PHE A 88 6.60 0.21 0.31
C PHE A 88 7.17 -0.30 1.64
N LEU A 89 8.48 -0.50 1.70
CA LEU A 89 9.13 -1.22 2.80
C LEU A 89 9.84 -0.32 3.83
N GLN A 90 9.84 0.99 3.62
CA GLN A 90 10.48 1.93 4.53
C GLN A 90 9.46 2.51 5.51
N HIS A 91 9.90 2.72 6.75
CA HIS A 91 9.12 3.53 7.68
C HIS A 91 9.21 5.01 7.29
N VAL A 92 8.07 5.65 7.18
CA VAL A 92 7.97 7.10 6.97
C VAL A 92 6.93 7.67 7.93
N LEU A 93 7.25 8.77 8.58
CA LEU A 93 6.30 9.51 9.42
C LEU A 93 5.23 10.15 8.53
N ILE A 94 4.01 10.22 9.03
CA ILE A 94 2.89 10.83 8.29
C ILE A 94 2.76 12.29 8.74
N PRO A 95 2.90 13.27 7.84
CA PRO A 95 2.70 14.67 8.20
C PRO A 95 1.20 14.93 8.46
N GLU A 96 0.92 15.92 9.32
CA GLU A 96 -0.43 16.23 9.80
C GLU A 96 -1.42 16.48 8.67
N ASP A 97 -0.99 17.15 7.58
CA ASP A 97 -1.81 17.44 6.41
C ASP A 97 -2.11 16.19 5.54
N PHE A 98 -1.45 15.05 5.82
CA PHE A 98 -1.74 13.74 5.22
C PHE A 98 -2.36 12.74 6.20
N THR A 99 -2.78 13.17 7.38
CA THR A 99 -3.54 12.31 8.30
C THR A 99 -4.79 11.79 7.60
N HIS A 100 -5.02 10.46 7.65
CA HIS A 100 -6.08 9.74 6.94
C HIS A 100 -6.10 9.96 5.41
N ARG A 101 -4.94 10.31 4.83
CA ARG A 101 -4.76 10.44 3.38
C ARG A 101 -3.68 9.52 2.82
N VAL A 102 -3.16 8.63 3.63
CA VAL A 102 -2.22 7.58 3.23
C VAL A 102 -2.85 6.24 3.53
N ILE A 103 -2.93 5.35 2.56
CA ILE A 103 -3.39 3.97 2.74
C ILE A 103 -2.30 2.99 2.31
N ASN A 104 -2.28 1.85 2.96
CA ASN A 104 -1.37 0.74 2.67
C ASN A 104 -2.16 -0.55 2.48
N ILE A 105 -1.61 -1.49 1.70
CA ILE A 105 -2.09 -2.86 1.65
C ILE A 105 -1.07 -3.79 2.30
N HIS A 106 -1.53 -4.60 3.25
CA HIS A 106 -0.74 -5.56 4.00
C HIS A 106 -1.24 -6.99 3.74
N PRO A 107 -0.36 -7.97 3.45
CA PRO A 107 -0.76 -9.32 3.01
C PRO A 107 -1.16 -10.25 4.17
N ALA A 108 -1.85 -9.72 5.17
CA ALA A 108 -2.48 -10.50 6.25
C ALA A 108 -3.73 -9.78 6.78
N LEU A 109 -4.47 -10.49 7.64
CA LEU A 109 -5.64 -9.94 8.33
C LEU A 109 -5.17 -9.26 9.62
N ILE A 110 -4.95 -7.93 9.57
CA ILE A 110 -4.60 -7.15 10.76
C ILE A 110 -5.70 -7.35 11.83
N PRO A 111 -5.35 -7.57 13.12
CA PRO A 111 -4.04 -7.34 13.76
C PRO A 111 -3.10 -8.55 13.78
N SER A 112 -3.38 -9.63 13.07
CA SER A 112 -2.53 -10.81 13.03
C SER A 112 -1.42 -10.67 11.97
N PHE A 113 -0.23 -11.23 12.24
CA PHE A 113 0.90 -11.31 11.31
C PHE A 113 1.28 -9.98 10.67
N CYS A 114 1.30 -8.90 11.46
CA CYS A 114 1.56 -7.54 11.02
C CYS A 114 2.59 -6.84 11.93
N GLY A 115 3.01 -5.62 11.54
CA GLY A 115 3.98 -4.85 12.28
C GLY A 115 5.43 -5.07 11.83
N LYS A 116 6.36 -4.52 12.59
CA LYS A 116 7.79 -4.51 12.22
C LYS A 116 8.33 -5.92 11.96
N GLY A 117 8.82 -6.15 10.75
CA GLY A 117 9.41 -7.42 10.33
C GLY A 117 8.46 -8.35 9.56
N TYR A 118 7.17 -8.08 9.55
CA TYR A 118 6.17 -8.80 8.77
C TYR A 118 5.99 -8.15 7.39
N TYR A 119 6.67 -8.68 6.38
CA TYR A 119 6.54 -8.23 4.98
C TYR A 119 6.88 -9.35 4.00
N GLY A 120 6.27 -9.30 2.81
CA GLY A 120 6.51 -10.26 1.73
C GLY A 120 6.34 -11.70 2.19
N ARG A 121 7.24 -12.59 1.75
CA ARG A 121 7.22 -14.03 2.06
C ARG A 121 7.12 -14.36 3.55
N ARG A 122 7.75 -13.55 4.42
CA ARG A 122 7.77 -13.77 5.87
C ARG A 122 6.38 -13.82 6.51
N VAL A 123 5.43 -13.06 5.97
CA VAL A 123 4.05 -13.07 6.44
C VAL A 123 3.43 -14.45 6.22
N HIS A 124 3.55 -14.99 5.02
CA HIS A 124 2.96 -16.27 4.66
C HIS A 124 3.64 -17.44 5.38
N GLU A 125 4.96 -17.39 5.55
CA GLU A 125 5.70 -18.35 6.38
C GLU A 125 5.17 -18.34 7.83
N ALA A 126 4.93 -17.17 8.41
CA ALA A 126 4.41 -17.06 9.78
C ALA A 126 2.97 -17.58 9.89
N VAL A 127 2.11 -17.30 8.91
CA VAL A 127 0.73 -17.81 8.84
C VAL A 127 0.73 -19.33 8.83
N LEU A 128 1.54 -19.94 7.97
CA LEU A 128 1.64 -21.40 7.84
C LEU A 128 2.26 -22.04 9.08
N ALA A 129 3.33 -21.46 9.63
CA ALA A 129 3.99 -21.95 10.84
C ALA A 129 3.08 -21.88 12.07
N TYR A 130 2.17 -20.90 12.13
CA TYR A 130 1.19 -20.78 13.20
C TYR A 130 0.07 -21.82 13.09
N GLY A 131 -0.19 -22.35 11.90
CA GLY A 131 -1.29 -23.26 11.61
C GLY A 131 -2.64 -22.55 11.46
N ALA A 132 -2.64 -21.29 11.01
CA ALA A 132 -3.87 -20.57 10.72
C ALA A 132 -4.63 -21.23 9.57
N THR A 133 -5.96 -21.25 9.65
CA THR A 133 -6.82 -21.85 8.61
C THR A 133 -7.32 -20.83 7.60
N VAL A 134 -7.14 -19.53 7.89
CA VAL A 134 -7.46 -18.42 7.01
C VAL A 134 -6.31 -17.40 7.04
N SER A 135 -6.15 -16.71 5.94
CA SER A 135 -5.28 -15.54 5.76
C SER A 135 -6.04 -14.48 4.96
N GLY A 136 -5.35 -13.54 4.35
CA GLY A 136 -5.97 -12.52 3.51
C GLY A 136 -5.11 -11.29 3.36
N CYS A 137 -5.77 -10.17 3.04
CA CYS A 137 -5.13 -8.86 2.98
C CYS A 137 -5.96 -7.81 3.71
N THR A 138 -5.28 -6.74 4.11
CA THR A 138 -5.89 -5.59 4.77
C THR A 138 -5.46 -4.32 4.07
N VAL A 139 -6.41 -3.50 3.64
CA VAL A 139 -6.18 -2.11 3.28
C VAL A 139 -6.52 -1.26 4.50
N HIS A 140 -5.57 -0.43 4.93
CA HIS A 140 -5.73 0.39 6.13
C HIS A 140 -5.14 1.79 5.93
N PHE A 141 -5.60 2.76 6.68
CA PHE A 141 -4.93 4.06 6.79
C PHE A 141 -3.60 3.89 7.51
N VAL A 142 -2.60 4.66 7.10
CA VAL A 142 -1.26 4.61 7.69
C VAL A 142 -1.13 5.68 8.76
N ASP A 143 -0.59 5.29 9.91
CA ASP A 143 -0.11 6.17 10.97
C ASP A 143 1.40 5.97 11.20
N ASP A 144 1.96 6.54 12.27
CA ASP A 144 3.38 6.45 12.58
C ASP A 144 3.83 5.08 13.14
N GLN A 145 2.93 4.10 13.21
CA GLN A 145 3.23 2.74 13.62
C GLN A 145 3.02 1.75 12.45
N TYR A 146 3.86 0.72 12.37
CA TYR A 146 3.72 -0.29 11.32
C TYR A 146 2.36 -1.01 11.42
N ASP A 147 1.62 -1.02 10.31
CA ASP A 147 0.38 -1.78 10.11
C ASP A 147 -0.68 -1.58 11.21
N HIS A 148 -0.71 -0.37 11.81
CA HIS A 148 -1.50 -0.10 13.00
C HIS A 148 -2.78 0.70 12.71
N GLY A 149 -2.78 1.58 11.72
CA GLY A 149 -3.87 2.52 11.47
C GLY A 149 -5.26 1.90 11.21
N PRO A 150 -6.32 2.73 11.12
CA PRO A 150 -7.70 2.27 10.94
C PRO A 150 -7.89 1.44 9.67
N ILE A 151 -8.63 0.34 9.78
CA ILE A 151 -8.87 -0.61 8.68
C ILE A 151 -9.98 -0.06 7.77
N LEU A 152 -9.68 0.06 6.47
CA LEU A 152 -10.65 0.45 5.46
C LEU A 152 -11.37 -0.78 4.86
N LEU A 153 -10.61 -1.84 4.53
CA LEU A 153 -11.15 -3.03 3.87
C LEU A 153 -10.30 -4.25 4.19
N GLN A 154 -10.93 -5.42 4.32
CA GLN A 154 -10.24 -6.71 4.44
C GLN A 154 -10.83 -7.74 3.48
N ARG A 155 -9.97 -8.61 2.95
CA ARG A 155 -10.36 -9.79 2.16
C ARG A 155 -9.77 -11.04 2.78
N VAL A 156 -10.60 -12.04 2.99
CA VAL A 156 -10.21 -13.34 3.57
C VAL A 156 -9.94 -14.33 2.45
N VAL A 157 -8.89 -15.12 2.60
CA VAL A 157 -8.60 -16.27 1.74
C VAL A 157 -8.39 -17.51 2.61
N PRO A 158 -8.73 -18.72 2.14
CA PRO A 158 -8.42 -19.96 2.85
C PRO A 158 -6.90 -20.22 2.85
N VAL A 159 -6.43 -20.89 3.90
CA VAL A 159 -5.13 -21.57 3.91
C VAL A 159 -5.40 -23.05 3.62
N GLU A 160 -4.90 -23.53 2.48
CA GLU A 160 -5.13 -24.89 2.02
C GLU A 160 -4.14 -25.87 2.68
N LYS A 161 -4.56 -27.12 2.78
CA LYS A 161 -3.70 -28.18 3.32
C LYS A 161 -2.48 -28.35 2.41
N ASN A 162 -1.28 -28.29 2.99
CA ASN A 162 0.01 -28.36 2.30
C ASN A 162 0.38 -27.13 1.46
N ASP A 163 -0.26 -25.99 1.65
CA ASP A 163 0.22 -24.74 1.04
C ASP A 163 1.72 -24.53 1.29
N THR A 164 2.44 -24.16 0.27
CA THR A 164 3.74 -23.51 0.41
C THR A 164 3.55 -22.01 0.65
N PRO A 165 4.55 -21.31 1.19
CA PRO A 165 4.47 -19.85 1.33
C PRO A 165 4.19 -19.13 0.00
N GLU A 166 4.68 -19.66 -1.11
CA GLU A 166 4.48 -19.13 -2.46
C GLU A 166 3.02 -19.29 -2.93
N GLU A 167 2.40 -20.45 -2.70
CA GLU A 167 1.00 -20.71 -3.07
C GLU A 167 0.05 -19.81 -2.26
N LEU A 168 0.29 -19.68 -0.96
CA LEU A 168 -0.48 -18.78 -0.13
C LEU A 168 -0.25 -17.32 -0.53
N ALA A 169 1.00 -16.91 -0.80
CA ALA A 169 1.33 -15.55 -1.27
C ALA A 169 0.60 -15.23 -2.58
N HIS A 170 0.56 -16.16 -3.52
CA HIS A 170 -0.16 -15.98 -4.79
C HIS A 170 -1.66 -15.78 -4.56
N ARG A 171 -2.27 -16.60 -3.70
CA ARG A 171 -3.70 -16.51 -3.37
C ARG A 171 -4.04 -15.19 -2.68
N VAL A 172 -3.20 -14.74 -1.75
CA VAL A 172 -3.36 -13.44 -1.09
C VAL A 172 -3.18 -12.30 -2.09
N PHE A 173 -2.19 -12.39 -2.98
CA PHE A 173 -1.96 -11.36 -4.00
C PHE A 173 -3.15 -11.20 -4.96
N VAL A 174 -3.80 -12.29 -5.36
CA VAL A 174 -5.04 -12.21 -6.15
C VAL A 174 -6.12 -11.42 -5.40
N ALA A 175 -6.27 -11.67 -4.10
CA ALA A 175 -7.20 -10.90 -3.26
C ALA A 175 -6.78 -9.42 -3.11
N GLU A 176 -5.48 -9.13 -3.03
CA GLU A 176 -4.95 -7.75 -3.02
C GLU A 176 -5.28 -7.01 -4.31
N CYS A 177 -5.18 -7.69 -5.47
CA CYS A 177 -5.48 -7.12 -6.78
C CYS A 177 -6.95 -6.68 -6.93
N GLU A 178 -7.86 -7.24 -6.13
CA GLU A 178 -9.26 -6.84 -6.06
C GLU A 178 -9.50 -5.81 -4.94
N ALA A 179 -8.94 -6.05 -3.76
CA ALA A 179 -9.18 -5.27 -2.55
C ALA A 179 -8.66 -3.82 -2.67
N TYR A 180 -7.47 -3.64 -3.24
CA TYR A 180 -6.88 -2.31 -3.31
C TYR A 180 -7.63 -1.37 -4.27
N PRO A 181 -7.94 -1.77 -5.53
CA PRO A 181 -8.81 -0.96 -6.39
C PRO A 181 -10.18 -0.69 -5.77
N GLU A 182 -10.78 -1.65 -5.05
CA GLU A 182 -12.04 -1.43 -4.34
C GLU A 182 -11.90 -0.37 -3.25
N ALA A 183 -10.85 -0.43 -2.45
CA ALA A 183 -10.55 0.59 -1.44
C ALA A 183 -10.38 1.99 -2.07
N VAL A 184 -9.70 2.07 -3.22
CA VAL A 184 -9.57 3.33 -3.97
C VAL A 184 -10.94 3.84 -4.43
N ARG A 185 -11.83 2.98 -4.95
CA ARG A 185 -13.22 3.37 -5.31
C ARG A 185 -14.00 3.90 -4.12
N LEU A 186 -13.83 3.32 -2.93
CA LEU A 186 -14.47 3.85 -1.72
C LEU A 186 -14.01 5.28 -1.43
N LEU A 187 -12.71 5.56 -1.55
CA LEU A 187 -12.18 6.92 -1.39
C LEU A 187 -12.72 7.90 -2.43
N GLU A 188 -12.90 7.47 -3.68
CA GLU A 188 -13.48 8.29 -4.76
C GLU A 188 -14.89 8.78 -4.43
N THR A 189 -15.66 8.05 -3.63
CA THR A 189 -17.00 8.48 -3.22
C THR A 189 -17.00 9.76 -2.38
N GLY A 190 -15.88 10.11 -1.74
CA GLY A 190 -15.75 11.20 -0.78
C GLY A 190 -16.57 10.99 0.52
N ARG A 191 -17.13 9.79 0.71
CA ARG A 191 -17.98 9.45 1.88
C ARG A 191 -17.25 8.77 3.02
N VAL A 192 -16.02 8.28 2.77
CA VAL A 192 -15.22 7.62 3.82
C VAL A 192 -15.00 8.56 4.99
N ARG A 193 -15.30 8.08 6.18
CA ARG A 193 -15.11 8.78 7.46
C ARG A 193 -14.32 7.89 8.41
N VAL A 194 -13.39 8.50 9.14
CA VAL A 194 -12.58 7.85 10.15
C VAL A 194 -12.91 8.46 11.50
N ASP A 195 -13.40 7.65 12.43
CA ASP A 195 -13.66 8.01 13.81
C ASP A 195 -12.90 7.07 14.74
N GLY A 196 -11.80 7.59 15.28
CA GLY A 196 -10.84 6.77 16.03
C GLY A 196 -10.31 5.63 15.15
N ARG A 197 -10.67 4.39 15.49
CA ARG A 197 -10.29 3.20 14.73
C ARG A 197 -11.40 2.68 13.80
N GLN A 198 -12.57 3.29 13.84
CA GLN A 198 -13.69 2.86 13.01
C GLN A 198 -13.69 3.64 11.69
N VAL A 199 -13.89 2.92 10.59
CA VAL A 199 -14.03 3.48 9.26
C VAL A 199 -15.44 3.15 8.74
N SER A 200 -16.10 4.15 8.17
CA SER A 200 -17.42 4.02 7.55
C SER A 200 -17.45 4.71 6.18
N TRP A 201 -18.33 4.24 5.25
CA TRP A 201 -18.49 4.78 3.90
C TRP A 201 -19.92 4.62 3.37
#